data_148deb8b1bb4bf26454cccc2c90c22f6
#
_entry.id   148deb8b1bb4bf26454cccc2c90c22f6
#
_cell.length_a   1.000
_cell.length_b   1.000
_cell.length_c   1.000
_cell.angle_alpha   90.00
_cell.angle_beta   90.00
_cell.angle_gamma   90.00
#
_symmetry.space_group_name_H-M   'P 1'
#
loop_
_entity.id
_entity.type
_entity.pdbx_description
1 polymer ?
#
loop_
_entity_poly.entity_id
_entity_poly.type
_entity_poly.pdbx_seq_one_letter_code
_entity_poly.pdbx_strand_id
1 'polypeptide(L)'
;SGPATKKLMERAFLVFKDARFERLAGISGSHLYNLRGGIPYQRTRRHWTETRPTGVPIGQRRAPQPNGLPGYIRIDSVHQGDQDGMKGVYHINAVDAVTQWEVVGCAERISEAYLKPVLEAVWHQFPFKLLGFHSDNGSEYINHRNAKLLNKLMAEFTKSRANRTQDNALV
;
A
#
# COMPACT_ATOMS: atom_id res chain seq x y z
N SER A 1 4.63 -15.22 0.97
CA SER A 1 5.82 -16.06 1.22
C SER A 1 5.40 -17.52 1.45
N GLY A 2 6.33 -18.50 1.24
CA GLY A 2 6.06 -19.94 1.44
C GLY A 2 5.64 -20.28 2.88
N PRO A 3 6.38 -19.81 3.89
CA PRO A 3 6.03 -20.06 5.29
C PRO A 3 4.64 -19.54 5.69
N ALA A 4 4.28 -18.35 5.27
CA ALA A 4 2.96 -17.79 5.55
C ALA A 4 1.84 -18.63 4.91
N THR A 5 2.01 -19.05 3.64
CA THR A 5 1.02 -19.92 2.98
C THR A 5 0.89 -21.26 3.69
N LYS A 6 1.98 -21.87 4.12
CA LYS A 6 1.95 -23.10 4.93
C LYS A 6 1.13 -22.89 6.20
N LYS A 7 1.38 -21.81 6.93
CA LYS A 7 0.68 -21.50 8.18
C LYS A 7 -0.82 -21.28 7.97
N LEU A 8 -1.21 -20.64 6.86
CA LEU A 8 -2.62 -20.49 6.49
C LEU A 8 -3.30 -21.84 6.22
N MET A 9 -2.64 -22.76 5.53
CA MET A 9 -3.17 -24.10 5.27
C MET A 9 -3.29 -24.94 6.53
N GLU A 10 -2.29 -24.91 7.40
CA GLU A 10 -2.35 -25.54 8.73
C GLU A 10 -3.55 -25.01 9.53
N ARG A 11 -3.72 -23.68 9.57
CA ARG A 11 -4.82 -23.03 10.27
C ARG A 11 -6.18 -23.39 9.67
N ALA A 12 -6.29 -23.43 8.34
CA ALA A 12 -7.52 -23.82 7.66
C ALA A 12 -7.99 -25.20 8.06
N PHE A 13 -7.08 -26.17 8.16
CA PHE A 13 -7.42 -27.53 8.58
C PHE A 13 -7.61 -27.64 10.11
N LEU A 14 -6.60 -27.22 10.91
CA LEU A 14 -6.59 -27.48 12.34
C LEU A 14 -7.61 -26.63 13.12
N VAL A 15 -7.79 -25.38 12.73
CA VAL A 15 -8.66 -24.42 13.42
C VAL A 15 -10.05 -24.39 12.80
N PHE A 16 -10.12 -24.18 11.49
CA PHE A 16 -11.41 -24.03 10.79
C PHE A 16 -12.01 -25.36 10.32
N LYS A 17 -11.31 -26.50 10.54
CA LYS A 17 -11.77 -27.87 10.20
C LYS A 17 -12.15 -28.03 8.72
N ASP A 18 -11.50 -27.28 7.84
CA ASP A 18 -11.73 -27.38 6.40
C ASP A 18 -11.00 -28.60 5.82
N ALA A 19 -11.75 -29.67 5.52
CA ALA A 19 -11.24 -30.94 5.03
C ALA A 19 -10.45 -30.82 3.71
N ARG A 20 -10.67 -29.77 2.90
CA ARG A 20 -9.92 -29.53 1.66
C ARG A 20 -8.44 -29.32 1.92
N PHE A 21 -8.07 -28.91 3.11
CA PHE A 21 -6.69 -28.60 3.50
C PHE A 21 -5.98 -29.73 4.27
N GLU A 22 -6.65 -30.88 4.48
CA GLU A 22 -6.08 -32.01 5.24
C GLU A 22 -4.69 -32.42 4.74
N ARG A 23 -4.57 -32.70 3.44
CA ARG A 23 -3.29 -33.07 2.82
C ARG A 23 -2.30 -31.91 2.73
N LEU A 24 -2.79 -30.68 2.70
CA LEU A 24 -1.99 -29.47 2.54
C LEU A 24 -1.43 -28.96 3.85
N ALA A 25 -2.06 -29.27 4.97
CA ALA A 25 -1.60 -28.87 6.29
C ALA A 25 -0.20 -29.43 6.65
N GLY A 26 0.13 -30.65 6.17
CA GLY A 26 1.42 -31.30 6.37
C GLY A 26 2.51 -30.96 5.34
N ILE A 27 2.25 -30.08 4.38
CA ILE A 27 3.19 -29.79 3.30
C ILE A 27 4.46 -29.11 3.80
N SER A 28 5.62 -29.52 3.29
CA SER A 28 6.88 -28.81 3.58
C SER A 28 7.00 -27.50 2.79
N GLY A 29 7.72 -26.51 3.34
CA GLY A 29 7.99 -25.25 2.64
C GLY A 29 8.69 -25.47 1.30
N SER A 30 9.68 -26.38 1.25
CA SER A 30 10.40 -26.71 0.01
C SER A 30 9.48 -27.31 -1.04
N HIS A 31 8.60 -28.24 -0.65
CA HIS A 31 7.63 -28.81 -1.58
C HIS A 31 6.65 -27.76 -2.12
N LEU A 32 6.21 -26.84 -1.28
CA LEU A 32 5.39 -25.71 -1.69
C LEU A 32 6.06 -24.84 -2.76
N TYR A 33 7.36 -24.56 -2.59
CA TYR A 33 8.11 -23.80 -3.60
C TYR A 33 8.27 -24.60 -4.91
N ASN A 34 8.50 -25.91 -4.83
CA ASN A 34 8.56 -26.76 -6.01
C ASN A 34 7.24 -26.80 -6.78
N LEU A 35 6.12 -26.91 -6.07
CA LEU A 35 4.78 -26.83 -6.68
C LEU A 35 4.53 -25.48 -7.37
N ARG A 36 4.99 -24.39 -6.76
CA ARG A 36 4.89 -23.04 -7.36
C ARG A 36 5.76 -22.85 -8.59
N GLY A 37 6.88 -23.58 -8.70
CA GLY A 37 7.72 -23.64 -9.90
C GLY A 37 7.13 -24.48 -11.02
N GLY A 38 6.16 -25.35 -10.73
CA GLY A 38 5.57 -26.27 -11.69
C GLY A 38 4.68 -25.61 -12.75
N ILE A 39 4.65 -26.21 -13.96
CA ILE A 39 3.87 -25.71 -15.09
C ILE A 39 2.37 -25.51 -14.76
N PRO A 40 1.68 -26.45 -14.04
CA PRO A 40 0.27 -26.26 -13.70
C PRO A 40 0.02 -24.98 -12.88
N TYR A 41 0.87 -24.72 -11.89
CA TYR A 41 0.74 -23.51 -11.08
C TYR A 41 1.04 -22.26 -11.90
N GLN A 42 2.07 -22.28 -12.74
CA GLN A 42 2.44 -21.12 -13.57
C GLN A 42 1.36 -20.77 -14.58
N ARG A 43 0.65 -21.76 -15.13
CA ARG A 43 -0.48 -21.55 -16.05
C ARG A 43 -1.72 -20.96 -15.38
N THR A 44 -1.94 -21.27 -14.09
CA THR A 44 -3.09 -20.80 -13.32
C THR A 44 -2.76 -19.56 -12.47
N ARG A 45 -1.47 -19.19 -12.42
CA ARG A 45 -1.04 -18.01 -11.66
C ARG A 45 -1.59 -16.75 -12.32
N ARG A 46 -2.24 -15.91 -11.52
CA ARG A 46 -2.60 -14.57 -11.93
C ARG A 46 -1.32 -13.76 -12.15
N HIS A 47 -1.20 -13.13 -13.31
CA HIS A 47 -0.08 -12.26 -13.62
C HIS A 47 -0.37 -10.88 -13.02
N TRP A 48 0.47 -10.48 -12.07
CA TRP A 48 0.47 -9.15 -11.49
C TRP A 48 1.55 -8.32 -12.19
N THR A 49 1.17 -7.18 -12.71
CA THR A 49 2.13 -6.25 -13.29
C THR A 49 2.64 -5.34 -12.17
N GLU A 50 3.96 -5.35 -11.95
CA GLU A 50 4.59 -4.45 -10.99
C GLU A 50 4.56 -3.01 -11.51
N THR A 51 4.14 -2.07 -10.65
CA THR A 51 4.25 -0.64 -10.93
C THR A 51 5.72 -0.21 -10.81
N ARG A 52 6.21 0.52 -11.81
CA ARG A 52 7.56 1.09 -11.77
C ARG A 52 7.49 2.50 -11.19
N PRO A 53 8.19 2.82 -10.09
CA PRO A 53 8.20 4.16 -9.53
C PRO A 53 8.89 5.12 -10.48
N THR A 54 8.26 6.26 -10.74
CA THR A 54 8.84 7.36 -11.51
C THR A 54 9.34 8.43 -10.55
N GLY A 55 10.63 8.78 -10.60
CA GLY A 55 11.20 9.79 -9.71
C GLY A 55 10.78 11.20 -10.15
N VAL A 56 10.01 11.91 -9.32
CA VAL A 56 9.66 13.32 -9.54
C VAL A 56 10.34 14.19 -8.49
N PRO A 57 11.00 15.31 -8.86
CA PRO A 57 11.77 16.16 -7.94
C PRO A 57 10.90 17.15 -7.15
N ILE A 58 9.82 16.68 -6.50
CA ILE A 58 8.93 17.49 -5.67
C ILE A 58 8.99 16.96 -4.23
N GLY A 59 8.92 17.87 -3.24
CA GLY A 59 8.97 17.55 -1.81
C GLY A 59 10.40 17.36 -1.28
N GLN A 60 10.55 17.53 0.03
CA GLN A 60 11.84 17.34 0.72
C GLN A 60 12.08 15.85 1.02
N ARG A 61 13.28 15.36 0.73
CA ARG A 61 13.68 13.97 1.06
C ARG A 61 14.14 13.86 2.50
N ARG A 62 13.21 13.73 3.41
CA ARG A 62 13.47 13.51 4.83
C ARG A 62 12.37 12.65 5.46
N ALA A 63 12.67 12.00 6.57
CA ALA A 63 11.65 11.38 7.39
C ALA A 63 10.71 12.44 7.98
N PRO A 64 9.42 12.17 8.16
CA PRO A 64 8.51 13.07 8.85
C PRO A 64 8.95 13.24 10.30
N GLN A 65 8.78 14.45 10.85
CA GLN A 65 9.12 14.79 12.23
C GLN A 65 7.89 15.38 12.92
N PRO A 66 6.92 14.53 13.33
CA PRO A 66 5.67 14.99 13.92
C PRO A 66 5.82 15.60 15.31
N ASN A 67 6.94 15.35 16.02
CA ASN A 67 7.20 15.85 17.38
C ASN A 67 6.05 15.58 18.35
N GLY A 68 5.36 14.46 18.22
CA GLY A 68 4.22 14.09 19.04
C GLY A 68 2.90 14.79 18.68
N LEU A 69 2.85 15.59 17.62
CA LEU A 69 1.64 16.30 17.19
C LEU A 69 0.91 15.50 16.12
N PRO A 70 -0.41 15.21 16.27
CA PRO A 70 -1.24 14.64 15.20
C PRO A 70 -1.33 15.56 13.99
N GLY A 71 -1.55 14.97 12.81
CA GLY A 71 -1.72 15.72 11.57
C GLY A 71 -0.61 15.51 10.53
N TYR A 72 0.40 14.69 10.82
CA TYR A 72 1.41 14.27 9.85
C TYR A 72 1.01 12.96 9.20
N ILE A 73 0.39 13.03 8.04
CA ILE A 73 -0.18 11.90 7.35
C ILE A 73 0.84 11.21 6.44
N ARG A 74 1.01 9.91 6.63
CA ARG A 74 1.74 9.04 5.72
C ARG A 74 0.74 8.43 4.75
N ILE A 75 1.11 8.42 3.47
CA ILE A 75 0.25 7.87 2.44
C ILE A 75 1.00 6.87 1.59
N ASP A 76 0.34 5.78 1.31
CA ASP A 76 0.78 4.75 0.38
C ASP A 76 -0.37 4.30 -0.51
N SER A 77 -0.04 3.72 -1.66
CA SER A 77 -1.02 3.11 -2.54
C SER A 77 -0.67 1.67 -2.87
N VAL A 78 -1.66 0.84 -2.79
CA VAL A 78 -1.56 -0.57 -3.14
C VAL A 78 -2.45 -0.86 -4.32
N HIS A 79 -1.86 -1.21 -5.47
CA HIS A 79 -2.61 -1.70 -6.61
C HIS A 79 -3.09 -3.13 -6.35
N GLN A 80 -4.38 -3.36 -6.47
CA GLN A 80 -4.97 -4.69 -6.27
C GLN A 80 -4.45 -5.70 -7.30
N GLY A 81 -3.93 -5.22 -8.43
CA GLY A 81 -3.40 -5.98 -9.55
C GLY A 81 -4.44 -6.22 -10.63
N ASP A 82 -3.95 -6.59 -11.82
CA ASP A 82 -4.82 -6.88 -12.96
C ASP A 82 -5.18 -8.36 -12.97
N GLN A 83 -6.45 -8.67 -13.17
CA GLN A 83 -6.95 -10.04 -13.28
C GLN A 83 -7.54 -10.25 -14.68
N ASP A 84 -6.97 -11.17 -15.45
CA ASP A 84 -7.47 -11.58 -16.78
C ASP A 84 -7.69 -10.39 -17.74
N GLY A 85 -6.76 -9.42 -17.70
CA GLY A 85 -6.82 -8.21 -18.51
C GLY A 85 -7.72 -7.10 -17.95
N MET A 86 -8.49 -7.33 -16.88
CA MET A 86 -9.23 -6.30 -16.17
C MET A 86 -8.32 -5.64 -15.13
N LYS A 87 -8.26 -4.33 -15.19
CA LYS A 87 -7.49 -3.54 -14.20
C LYS A 87 -8.16 -3.57 -12.85
N GLY A 88 -7.36 -3.87 -11.82
CA GLY A 88 -7.77 -3.74 -10.44
C GLY A 88 -7.78 -2.28 -9.98
N VAL A 89 -8.38 -2.05 -8.83
CA VAL A 89 -8.45 -0.75 -8.16
C VAL A 89 -7.18 -0.48 -7.34
N TYR A 90 -7.00 0.77 -6.98
CA TYR A 90 -5.93 1.24 -6.10
C TYR A 90 -6.51 1.55 -4.72
N HIS A 91 -5.97 0.93 -3.69
CA HIS A 91 -6.26 1.26 -2.30
C HIS A 91 -5.27 2.33 -1.86
N ILE A 92 -5.77 3.39 -1.26
CA ILE A 92 -4.99 4.53 -0.78
C ILE A 92 -5.09 4.53 0.74
N ASN A 93 -3.99 4.19 1.40
CA ASN A 93 -3.89 4.19 2.85
C ASN A 93 -3.30 5.51 3.32
N ALA A 94 -3.99 6.21 4.18
CA ALA A 94 -3.55 7.44 4.80
C ALA A 94 -3.56 7.26 6.32
N VAL A 95 -2.37 7.31 6.94
CA VAL A 95 -2.18 7.02 8.37
C VAL A 95 -1.50 8.19 9.05
N ASP A 96 -2.07 8.68 10.14
CA ASP A 96 -1.41 9.68 10.99
C ASP A 96 -0.23 9.05 11.75
N ALA A 97 0.92 9.70 11.68
CA ALA A 97 2.17 9.17 12.24
C ALA A 97 2.17 9.07 13.78
N VAL A 98 1.30 9.81 14.46
CA VAL A 98 1.26 9.88 15.93
C VAL A 98 0.12 9.04 16.48
N THR A 99 -1.10 9.27 16.02
CA THR A 99 -2.30 8.60 16.56
C THR A 99 -2.56 7.23 15.95
N GLN A 100 -1.92 6.93 14.81
CA GLN A 100 -2.20 5.74 13.98
C GLN A 100 -3.65 5.71 13.45
N TRP A 101 -4.32 6.86 13.43
CA TRP A 101 -5.62 6.97 12.79
C TRP A 101 -5.46 6.72 11.30
N GLU A 102 -6.15 5.73 10.79
CA GLU A 102 -6.08 5.29 9.40
C GLU A 102 -7.38 5.59 8.67
N VAL A 103 -7.25 6.12 7.45
CA VAL A 103 -8.35 6.27 6.51
C VAL A 103 -7.95 5.61 5.20
N VAL A 104 -8.81 4.73 4.70
CA VAL A 104 -8.59 4.01 3.44
C VAL A 104 -9.52 4.56 2.37
N GLY A 105 -8.93 5.04 1.29
CA GLY A 105 -9.64 5.42 0.08
C GLY A 105 -9.50 4.37 -1.02
N CYS A 106 -10.33 4.46 -2.05
CA CYS A 106 -10.24 3.61 -3.22
C CYS A 106 -10.37 4.45 -4.49
N ALA A 107 -9.46 4.23 -5.45
CA ALA A 107 -9.48 4.88 -6.75
C ALA A 107 -9.42 3.84 -7.87
N GLU A 108 -10.21 4.04 -8.92
CA GLU A 108 -10.16 3.18 -10.12
C GLU A 108 -8.82 3.31 -10.86
N ARG A 109 -8.23 4.49 -10.84
CA ARG A 109 -6.98 4.81 -11.56
C ARG A 109 -6.12 5.77 -10.75
N ILE A 110 -4.81 5.61 -10.88
CA ILE A 110 -3.84 6.59 -10.40
C ILE A 110 -3.66 7.68 -11.44
N SER A 111 -4.62 8.58 -11.47
CA SER A 111 -4.49 9.84 -12.20
C SER A 111 -5.06 10.97 -11.34
N GLU A 112 -4.64 12.20 -11.62
CA GLU A 112 -5.07 13.34 -10.84
C GLU A 112 -6.61 13.49 -10.77
N ALA A 113 -7.29 13.25 -11.88
CA ALA A 113 -8.75 13.34 -11.94
C ALA A 113 -9.45 12.36 -10.97
N TYR A 114 -8.88 11.17 -10.80
CA TYR A 114 -9.40 10.15 -9.90
C TYR A 114 -8.88 10.29 -8.47
N LEU A 115 -7.62 10.69 -8.28
CA LEU A 115 -7.00 10.83 -6.96
C LEU A 115 -7.51 12.04 -6.18
N LYS A 116 -7.69 13.17 -6.86
CA LYS A 116 -8.08 14.42 -6.19
C LYS A 116 -9.34 14.27 -5.35
N PRO A 117 -10.49 13.80 -5.87
CA PRO A 117 -11.70 13.65 -5.06
C PRO A 117 -11.54 12.64 -3.93
N VAL A 118 -10.76 11.56 -4.15
CA VAL A 118 -10.50 10.55 -3.12
C VAL A 118 -9.65 11.13 -2.00
N LEU A 119 -8.57 11.85 -2.32
CA LEU A 119 -7.73 12.50 -1.32
C LEU A 119 -8.50 13.58 -0.54
N GLU A 120 -9.33 14.38 -1.20
CA GLU A 120 -10.19 15.36 -0.53
C GLU A 120 -11.13 14.66 0.46
N ALA A 121 -11.80 13.57 0.06
CA ALA A 121 -12.68 12.79 0.92
C ALA A 121 -11.93 12.14 2.09
N VAL A 122 -10.74 11.60 1.86
CA VAL A 122 -9.87 11.01 2.90
C VAL A 122 -9.47 12.06 3.93
N TRP A 123 -9.08 13.24 3.48
CA TRP A 123 -8.62 14.31 4.39
C TRP A 123 -9.72 14.86 5.28
N HIS A 124 -10.95 14.92 4.80
CA HIS A 124 -12.10 15.34 5.60
C HIS A 124 -12.46 14.37 6.74
N GLN A 125 -11.92 13.15 6.72
CA GLN A 125 -12.18 12.14 7.74
C GLN A 125 -11.20 12.19 8.92
N PHE A 126 -10.12 12.98 8.82
CA PHE A 126 -9.24 13.17 9.96
C PHE A 126 -9.84 14.17 10.96
N PRO A 127 -9.92 13.81 12.26
CA PRO A 127 -10.55 14.68 13.28
C PRO A 127 -9.64 15.82 13.76
N PHE A 128 -8.50 16.02 13.12
CA PHE A 128 -7.51 17.04 13.48
C PHE A 128 -6.97 17.76 12.24
N LYS A 129 -6.30 18.90 12.46
CA LYS A 129 -5.69 19.69 11.39
C LYS A 129 -4.53 18.93 10.77
N LEU A 130 -4.49 18.89 9.44
CA LEU A 130 -3.36 18.35 8.70
C LEU A 130 -2.18 19.33 8.76
N LEU A 131 -1.02 18.84 9.22
CA LEU A 131 0.21 19.61 9.38
C LEU A 131 1.26 19.22 8.35
N GLY A 132 1.31 17.96 7.95
CA GLY A 132 2.28 17.46 6.99
C GLY A 132 1.76 16.26 6.22
N PHE A 133 2.41 16.01 5.09
CA PHE A 133 2.10 14.91 4.20
C PHE A 133 3.39 14.21 3.80
N HIS A 134 3.45 12.92 4.00
CA HIS A 134 4.59 12.09 3.64
C HIS A 134 4.17 10.98 2.70
N SER A 135 4.82 10.87 1.56
CA SER A 135 4.63 9.75 0.64
C SER A 135 5.95 9.06 0.34
N ASP A 136 5.87 7.84 -0.15
CA ASP A 136 6.99 7.22 -0.83
C ASP A 136 7.33 7.99 -2.13
N ASN A 137 8.29 7.50 -2.91
CA ASN A 137 8.67 8.13 -4.17
C ASN A 137 7.65 7.91 -5.32
N GLY A 138 6.42 7.51 -5.00
CA GLY A 138 5.36 7.32 -5.98
C GLY A 138 5.01 8.62 -6.70
N SER A 139 5.10 8.63 -8.04
CA SER A 139 4.81 9.81 -8.87
C SER A 139 3.37 10.29 -8.78
N GLU A 140 2.46 9.40 -8.41
CA GLU A 140 1.03 9.65 -8.31
C GLU A 140 0.67 10.70 -7.25
N TYR A 141 1.42 10.74 -6.14
CA TYR A 141 1.21 11.71 -5.05
C TYR A 141 2.10 12.94 -5.20
N ILE A 142 3.17 12.83 -5.99
CA ILE A 142 4.20 13.85 -6.15
C ILE A 142 4.01 14.56 -7.51
N ASN A 143 2.84 15.09 -7.78
CA ASN A 143 2.63 15.95 -8.93
C ASN A 143 2.41 17.40 -8.51
N HIS A 144 2.62 18.34 -9.45
CA HIS A 144 2.49 19.77 -9.19
C HIS A 144 1.11 20.20 -8.68
N ARG A 145 0.06 19.45 -8.99
CA ARG A 145 -1.31 19.78 -8.62
C ARG A 145 -1.65 19.28 -7.23
N ASN A 146 -1.16 18.07 -6.85
CA ASN A 146 -1.26 17.59 -5.47
C ASN A 146 -0.42 18.48 -4.54
N ALA A 147 0.77 18.91 -4.97
CA ALA A 147 1.56 19.90 -4.24
C ALA A 147 0.81 21.23 -4.06
N LYS A 148 0.10 21.71 -5.09
CA LYS A 148 -0.76 22.93 -4.96
C LYS A 148 -1.91 22.74 -3.97
N LEU A 149 -2.54 21.55 -3.95
CA LEU A 149 -3.60 21.25 -3.01
C LEU A 149 -3.07 21.19 -1.57
N LEU A 150 -1.93 20.56 -1.35
CA LEU A 150 -1.24 20.51 -0.06
C LEU A 150 -0.78 21.90 0.40
N ASN A 151 -0.25 22.72 -0.53
CA ASN A 151 0.10 24.11 -0.23
C ASN A 151 -1.12 24.98 0.17
N LYS A 152 -2.29 24.74 -0.46
CA LYS A 152 -3.53 25.41 -0.02
C LYS A 152 -3.92 25.04 1.39
N LEU A 153 -3.61 23.82 1.84
CA LEU A 153 -3.86 23.34 3.19
C LEU A 153 -2.78 23.79 4.18
N MET A 154 -1.72 24.48 3.71
CA MET A 154 -0.53 24.83 4.49
C MET A 154 0.14 23.61 5.14
N ALA A 155 0.03 22.44 4.51
CA ALA A 155 0.63 21.22 4.98
C ALA A 155 2.07 21.07 4.46
N GLU A 156 2.94 20.58 5.31
CA GLU A 156 4.31 20.27 4.96
C GLU A 156 4.34 18.99 4.08
N PHE A 157 5.03 19.08 2.93
CA PHE A 157 5.16 17.94 2.04
C PHE A 157 6.55 17.31 2.12
N THR A 158 6.62 16.06 2.51
CA THR A 158 7.84 15.25 2.57
C THR A 158 7.70 13.96 1.76
N LYS A 159 8.83 13.33 1.46
CA LYS A 159 8.89 12.02 0.82
C LYS A 159 10.01 11.17 1.39
N SER A 160 9.88 9.85 1.28
CA SER A 160 10.89 8.91 1.73
C SER A 160 12.24 9.14 1.06
N ARG A 161 13.29 8.92 1.81
CA ARG A 161 14.66 8.91 1.29
C ARG A 161 14.88 7.65 0.46
N ALA A 162 15.69 7.76 -0.58
CA ALA A 162 16.05 6.60 -1.39
C ALA A 162 16.69 5.49 -0.52
N ASN A 163 16.28 4.26 -0.73
CA ASN A 163 16.77 3.08 -0.02
C ASN A 163 16.56 3.08 1.52
N ARG A 164 15.58 3.83 2.03
CA ARG A 164 15.21 3.89 3.44
C ARG A 164 13.76 3.44 3.63
N THR A 165 13.55 2.12 3.66
CA THR A 165 12.22 1.50 3.86
C THR A 165 11.57 1.88 5.19
N GLN A 166 12.39 2.19 6.21
CA GLN A 166 11.92 2.60 7.53
C GLN A 166 11.20 3.95 7.55
N ASP A 167 11.41 4.81 6.53
CA ASP A 167 10.68 6.07 6.42
C ASP A 167 9.16 5.83 6.21
N ASN A 168 8.76 4.65 5.70
CA ASN A 168 7.38 4.22 5.47
C ASN A 168 6.93 3.07 6.40
N ALA A 169 7.65 2.80 7.47
CA ALA A 169 7.44 1.62 8.32
C ALA A 169 6.06 1.55 9.03
N LEU A 170 5.27 2.61 8.98
CA LEU A 170 3.95 2.69 9.65
C LEU A 170 2.75 2.51 8.70
N VAL A 171 2.99 2.27 7.41
CA VAL A 171 1.93 2.06 6.41
C VAL A 171 1.87 0.62 5.96
#